data_600ff8c61f61466f5b16844b50e80bf3
#
_entry.id   600ff8c61f61466f5b16844b50e80bf3
#
_cell.length_a   1.000
_cell.length_b   1.000
_cell.length_c   1.000
_cell.angle_alpha   90.00
_cell.angle_beta   90.00
_cell.angle_gamma   90.00
#
_symmetry.space_group_name_H-M   'P 1'
#
loop_
_entity.id
_entity.type
_entity.pdbx_description
1 polymer ?
#
loop_
_entity_poly.entity_id
_entity_poly.type
_entity_poly.pdbx_seq_one_letter_code
_entity_poly.pdbx_strand_id
1 'polypeptide(L)'
;MVISALRLNLKQRKNMTKVKFHGADVALKGEEVFVGSYAPEVALVGQDLGEFKVGGNNGIEILVAVPSLDTGVCATETRKFNEKMAAKEAIKLSVISVDLPFAMGRFCSTEGIKNLKVGSDFRAKEFGEKYGVIIGEGPLAGLLSRAVFVIKDGVVIHKQIVSDIADEPNYDAVFDAIKSSGGCSCGCM
;
A
#
# COMPACT_ATOMS: atom_id res chain seq x y z
N MET A 1 12.59 1.31 -34.95
CA MET A 1 12.64 1.12 -33.50
C MET A 1 11.69 2.05 -32.69
N VAL A 2 11.38 3.26 -33.14
CA VAL A 2 10.51 4.22 -32.42
C VAL A 2 9.02 3.84 -32.41
N ILE A 3 8.52 3.16 -33.46
CA ILE A 3 7.10 2.77 -33.60
C ILE A 3 6.68 1.66 -32.62
N SER A 4 7.61 0.79 -32.22
CA SER A 4 7.32 -0.30 -31.27
C SER A 4 7.11 0.21 -29.85
N ALA A 5 7.87 1.22 -29.43
CA ALA A 5 7.74 1.86 -28.11
C ALA A 5 6.42 2.66 -27.98
N LEU A 6 5.98 3.32 -29.08
CA LEU A 6 4.70 4.04 -29.10
C LEU A 6 3.50 3.08 -29.01
N ARG A 7 3.58 1.90 -29.65
CA ARG A 7 2.51 0.89 -29.58
C ARG A 7 2.40 0.21 -28.21
N LEU A 8 3.53 0.01 -27.51
CA LEU A 8 3.51 -0.47 -26.11
C LEU A 8 2.85 0.56 -25.19
N ASN A 9 3.18 1.85 -25.36
CA ASN A 9 2.62 2.93 -24.54
C ASN A 9 1.10 3.12 -24.76
N LEU A 10 0.59 2.87 -25.98
CA LEU A 10 -0.84 2.91 -26.28
C LEU A 10 -1.60 1.67 -25.75
N LYS A 11 -0.94 0.50 -25.64
CA LYS A 11 -1.54 -0.69 -25.02
C LYS A 11 -1.60 -0.58 -23.49
N GLN A 12 -0.61 0.06 -22.85
CA GLN A 12 -0.62 0.34 -21.40
C GLN A 12 -1.70 1.35 -21.02
N ARG A 13 -2.03 2.32 -21.87
CA ARG A 13 -3.15 3.24 -21.63
C ARG A 13 -4.54 2.58 -21.64
N LYS A 14 -4.67 1.36 -22.14
CA LYS A 14 -5.98 0.68 -22.30
C LYS A 14 -6.47 -0.08 -21.08
N ASN A 15 -5.64 -0.25 -20.02
CA ASN A 15 -6.00 -0.96 -18.79
C ASN A 15 -5.54 -0.21 -17.54
N MET A 16 -5.86 1.10 -17.44
CA MET A 16 -5.66 1.82 -16.19
C MET A 16 -6.66 1.29 -15.17
N THR A 17 -6.18 0.80 -14.04
CA THR A 17 -7.03 0.45 -12.91
C THR A 17 -7.83 1.68 -12.50
N LYS A 18 -9.15 1.52 -12.38
CA LYS A 18 -10.06 2.58 -11.94
C LYS A 18 -10.58 2.26 -10.56
N VAL A 19 -10.73 3.29 -9.76
CA VAL A 19 -11.40 3.25 -8.47
C VAL A 19 -12.49 4.32 -8.46
N LYS A 20 -13.31 4.36 -7.42
CA LYS A 20 -14.31 5.41 -7.23
C LYS A 20 -13.89 6.34 -6.11
N PHE A 21 -14.34 7.56 -6.19
CA PHE A 21 -14.36 8.51 -5.09
C PHE A 21 -15.75 9.14 -5.03
N HIS A 22 -16.51 8.79 -3.99
CA HIS A 22 -17.92 9.16 -3.85
C HIS A 22 -18.76 8.84 -5.10
N GLY A 23 -18.52 7.65 -5.67
CA GLY A 23 -19.24 7.16 -6.86
C GLY A 23 -18.70 7.64 -8.21
N ALA A 24 -17.80 8.62 -8.25
CA ALA A 24 -17.17 9.07 -9.49
C ALA A 24 -15.93 8.22 -9.82
N ASP A 25 -15.80 7.79 -11.08
CA ASP A 25 -14.64 7.03 -11.54
C ASP A 25 -13.38 7.90 -11.52
N VAL A 26 -12.29 7.32 -11.01
CA VAL A 26 -10.97 7.94 -10.92
C VAL A 26 -9.91 6.96 -11.42
N ALA A 27 -9.09 7.37 -12.37
CA ALA A 27 -8.03 6.54 -12.92
C ALA A 27 -6.79 6.57 -12.02
N LEU A 28 -6.17 5.39 -11.82
CA LEU A 28 -4.89 5.27 -11.15
C LEU A 28 -3.74 5.33 -12.15
N LYS A 29 -2.57 5.82 -11.70
CA LYS A 29 -1.32 5.91 -12.46
C LYS A 29 -0.24 5.08 -11.80
N GLY A 30 0.76 4.70 -12.59
CA GLY A 30 1.93 3.94 -12.18
C GLY A 30 1.95 2.54 -12.78
N GLU A 31 2.88 1.72 -12.31
CA GLU A 31 3.07 0.35 -12.74
C GLU A 31 2.20 -0.58 -11.89
N GLU A 32 1.46 -1.48 -12.53
CA GLU A 32 0.59 -2.38 -11.77
C GLU A 32 1.38 -3.57 -11.22
N VAL A 33 1.31 -3.77 -9.90
CA VAL A 33 1.86 -4.94 -9.22
C VAL A 33 0.81 -6.05 -9.19
N PHE A 34 1.22 -7.30 -9.42
CA PHE A 34 0.34 -8.46 -9.47
C PHE A 34 0.68 -9.46 -8.36
N VAL A 35 -0.33 -10.22 -7.91
CA VAL A 35 -0.11 -11.38 -7.04
C VAL A 35 0.78 -12.39 -7.77
N GLY A 36 1.83 -12.85 -7.09
CA GLY A 36 2.86 -13.73 -7.65
C GLY A 36 4.07 -13.01 -8.25
N SER A 37 4.02 -11.67 -8.43
CA SER A 37 5.19 -10.90 -8.86
C SER A 37 6.09 -10.51 -7.69
N TYR A 38 7.36 -10.19 -8.00
CA TYR A 38 8.24 -9.58 -7.01
C TYR A 38 7.72 -8.18 -6.66
N ALA A 39 7.73 -7.89 -5.35
CA ALA A 39 7.39 -6.58 -4.83
C ALA A 39 8.52 -5.59 -5.09
N PRO A 40 8.28 -4.44 -5.73
CA PRO A 40 9.30 -3.43 -5.91
C PRO A 40 9.83 -2.91 -4.57
N GLU A 41 11.15 -2.84 -4.42
CA GLU A 41 11.75 -2.17 -3.27
C GLU A 41 11.65 -0.65 -3.45
N VAL A 42 11.20 0.03 -2.39
CA VAL A 42 11.02 1.48 -2.36
C VAL A 42 11.53 2.05 -1.05
N ALA A 43 12.22 3.19 -1.11
CA ALA A 43 12.63 3.96 0.06
C ALA A 43 11.54 4.98 0.44
N LEU A 44 11.15 4.97 1.71
CA LEU A 44 10.18 5.91 2.30
C LEU A 44 10.84 6.73 3.38
N VAL A 45 10.30 7.91 3.65
CA VAL A 45 10.78 8.79 4.72
C VAL A 45 9.98 8.55 5.99
N GLY A 46 10.64 8.16 7.07
CA GLY A 46 10.04 7.96 8.39
C GLY A 46 9.76 9.28 9.13
N GLN A 47 9.09 9.18 10.29
CA GLN A 47 8.77 10.34 11.15
C GLN A 47 10.03 11.05 11.68
N ASP A 48 11.14 10.34 11.78
CA ASP A 48 12.46 10.82 12.19
C ASP A 48 13.28 11.45 11.05
N LEU A 49 12.67 11.57 9.87
CA LEU A 49 13.28 11.99 8.62
C LEU A 49 14.33 11.01 8.06
N GLY A 50 14.55 9.91 8.74
CA GLY A 50 15.36 8.78 8.24
C GLY A 50 14.64 8.04 7.12
N GLU A 51 15.42 7.39 6.26
CA GLU A 51 14.88 6.54 5.20
C GLU A 51 14.79 5.09 5.67
N PHE A 52 13.72 4.41 5.29
CA PHE A 52 13.59 2.97 5.42
C PHE A 52 12.99 2.36 4.16
N LYS A 53 13.30 1.10 3.92
CA LYS A 53 12.84 0.40 2.72
C LYS A 53 11.65 -0.48 3.01
N VAL A 54 10.74 -0.56 2.04
CA VAL A 54 9.60 -1.47 1.99
C VAL A 54 9.63 -2.25 0.68
N GLY A 55 8.96 -3.41 0.63
CA GLY A 55 9.05 -4.34 -0.48
C GLY A 55 10.39 -5.11 -0.47
N GLY A 56 10.50 -6.22 -1.17
CA GLY A 56 11.75 -6.97 -1.30
C GLY A 56 12.32 -7.59 -0.01
N ASN A 57 11.69 -7.38 1.13
CA ASN A 57 12.17 -7.87 2.43
C ASN A 57 11.88 -9.36 2.64
N ASN A 58 12.73 -10.02 3.43
CA ASN A 58 12.45 -11.36 3.93
C ASN A 58 11.37 -11.31 5.01
N GLY A 59 10.57 -12.38 5.10
CA GLY A 59 9.44 -12.49 6.02
C GLY A 59 8.17 -11.91 5.47
N ILE A 60 7.21 -11.63 6.36
CA ILE A 60 5.89 -11.10 5.98
C ILE A 60 5.86 -9.60 6.19
N GLU A 61 5.43 -8.89 5.16
CA GLU A 61 5.27 -7.44 5.16
C GLU A 61 3.88 -7.07 4.64
N ILE A 62 3.20 -6.16 5.35
CA ILE A 62 1.93 -5.56 4.92
C ILE A 62 2.19 -4.09 4.57
N LEU A 63 1.87 -3.70 3.35
CA LEU A 63 1.94 -2.31 2.90
C LEU A 63 0.52 -1.79 2.71
N VAL A 64 0.18 -0.73 3.42
CA VAL A 64 -1.14 -0.09 3.39
C VAL A 64 -0.98 1.31 2.81
N ALA A 65 -1.48 1.53 1.61
CA ALA A 65 -1.51 2.84 0.98
C ALA A 65 -2.82 3.55 1.34
N VAL A 66 -2.71 4.80 1.77
CA VAL A 66 -3.85 5.66 2.11
C VAL A 66 -3.69 7.05 1.50
N PRO A 67 -4.79 7.75 1.18
CA PRO A 67 -4.71 9.13 0.68
C PRO A 67 -4.06 10.10 1.66
N SER A 68 -4.48 10.12 2.91
CA SER A 68 -3.91 10.95 3.98
C SER A 68 -4.38 10.48 5.34
N LEU A 69 -3.46 10.42 6.32
CA LEU A 69 -3.74 10.07 7.71
C LEU A 69 -4.70 11.06 8.40
N ASP A 70 -4.77 12.29 7.92
CA ASP A 70 -5.66 13.32 8.46
C ASP A 70 -7.14 13.16 7.99
N THR A 71 -7.49 12.08 7.29
CA THR A 71 -8.87 11.75 6.92
C THR A 71 -9.48 10.69 7.83
N GLY A 72 -10.79 10.80 8.13
CA GLY A 72 -11.46 9.93 9.10
C GLY A 72 -11.37 8.43 8.80
N VAL A 73 -11.52 8.04 7.52
CA VAL A 73 -11.43 6.62 7.11
C VAL A 73 -10.01 6.10 7.22
N CYS A 74 -9.00 6.88 6.77
CA CYS A 74 -7.59 6.47 6.86
C CYS A 74 -7.13 6.37 8.32
N ALA A 75 -7.56 7.30 9.17
CA ALA A 75 -7.28 7.25 10.61
C ALA A 75 -7.88 5.99 11.25
N THR A 76 -9.13 5.65 10.92
CA THR A 76 -9.81 4.45 11.39
C THR A 76 -9.12 3.18 10.91
N GLU A 77 -8.77 3.11 9.64
CA GLU A 77 -8.01 1.99 9.07
C GLU A 77 -6.67 1.79 9.77
N THR A 78 -5.91 2.87 9.97
CA THR A 78 -4.61 2.81 10.65
C THR A 78 -4.73 2.32 12.08
N ARG A 79 -5.74 2.79 12.84
CA ARG A 79 -6.03 2.29 14.20
C ARG A 79 -6.35 0.81 14.21
N LYS A 80 -7.22 0.34 13.32
CA LYS A 80 -7.60 -1.08 13.23
C LYS A 80 -6.41 -1.97 12.88
N PHE A 81 -5.54 -1.54 11.97
CA PHE A 81 -4.29 -2.27 11.70
C PHE A 81 -3.37 -2.25 12.92
N ASN A 82 -3.20 -1.12 13.60
CA ASN A 82 -2.37 -1.02 14.79
C ASN A 82 -2.84 -1.99 15.91
N GLU A 83 -4.15 -2.12 16.13
CA GLU A 83 -4.73 -3.07 17.07
C GLU A 83 -4.48 -4.51 16.66
N LYS A 84 -4.75 -4.85 15.39
CA LYS A 84 -4.56 -6.21 14.86
C LYS A 84 -3.09 -6.65 14.85
N MET A 85 -2.16 -5.70 14.85
CA MET A 85 -0.71 -5.96 14.86
C MET A 85 -0.12 -6.12 16.27
N ALA A 86 -0.84 -5.76 17.34
CA ALA A 86 -0.33 -5.74 18.71
C ALA A 86 0.33 -7.06 19.20
N ALA A 87 -0.08 -8.22 18.64
CA ALA A 87 0.46 -9.54 18.99
C ALA A 87 1.19 -10.21 17.82
N LYS A 88 1.66 -9.46 16.81
CA LYS A 88 2.22 -10.00 15.55
C LYS A 88 3.60 -9.41 15.24
N GLU A 89 4.53 -9.51 16.18
CA GLU A 89 5.89 -8.93 16.04
C GLU A 89 6.69 -9.43 14.83
N ALA A 90 6.38 -10.65 14.35
CA ALA A 90 7.03 -11.24 13.16
C ALA A 90 6.55 -10.63 11.84
N ILE A 91 5.49 -9.84 11.84
CA ILE A 91 4.91 -9.22 10.64
C ILE A 91 5.25 -7.73 10.67
N LYS A 92 5.87 -7.25 9.61
CA LYS A 92 6.12 -5.81 9.43
C LYS A 92 4.89 -5.19 8.78
N LEU A 93 4.38 -4.09 9.34
CA LEU A 93 3.32 -3.31 8.71
C LEU A 93 3.76 -1.86 8.55
N SER A 94 3.58 -1.34 7.33
CA SER A 94 3.85 0.06 7.02
C SER A 94 2.61 0.71 6.40
N VAL A 95 2.17 1.83 6.98
CA VAL A 95 1.14 2.69 6.39
C VAL A 95 1.83 3.82 5.63
N ILE A 96 1.44 4.00 4.38
CA ILE A 96 2.13 4.84 3.41
C ILE A 96 1.17 5.88 2.85
N SER A 97 1.58 7.14 2.88
CA SER A 97 0.86 8.24 2.23
C SER A 97 1.85 9.27 1.68
N VAL A 98 1.35 10.31 1.06
CA VAL A 98 2.17 11.49 0.66
C VAL A 98 2.18 12.59 1.71
N ASP A 99 1.62 12.35 2.89
CA ASP A 99 1.69 13.29 4.00
C ASP A 99 3.14 13.54 4.40
N LEU A 100 3.42 14.73 4.91
CA LEU A 100 4.76 15.04 5.40
C LEU A 100 5.08 14.24 6.68
N PRO A 101 6.33 13.83 6.90
CA PRO A 101 6.74 13.07 8.07
C PRO A 101 6.32 13.72 9.40
N PHE A 102 6.29 15.05 9.46
CA PHE A 102 5.86 15.81 10.64
C PHE A 102 4.37 15.60 10.98
N ALA A 103 3.50 15.60 9.96
CA ALA A 103 2.08 15.33 10.13
C ALA A 103 1.85 13.87 10.55
N MET A 104 2.58 12.93 9.94
CA MET A 104 2.56 11.52 10.32
C MET A 104 2.99 11.30 11.78
N GLY A 105 4.06 11.96 12.22
CA GLY A 105 4.55 11.90 13.61
C GLY A 105 3.52 12.43 14.61
N ARG A 106 2.87 13.55 14.29
CA ARG A 106 1.78 14.10 15.10
C ARG A 106 0.60 13.13 15.18
N PHE A 107 0.16 12.58 14.05
CA PHE A 107 -0.90 11.58 14.00
C PHE A 107 -0.58 10.35 14.88
N CYS A 108 0.58 9.74 14.70
CA CYS A 108 0.99 8.57 15.48
C CYS A 108 1.04 8.85 16.98
N SER A 109 1.54 10.03 17.38
CA SER A 109 1.57 10.46 18.79
C SER A 109 0.17 10.64 19.36
N THR A 110 -0.72 11.32 18.64
CA THR A 110 -2.09 11.61 19.07
C THR A 110 -2.93 10.34 19.16
N GLU A 111 -2.78 9.43 18.20
CA GLU A 111 -3.59 8.21 18.07
C GLU A 111 -2.97 6.99 18.77
N GLY A 112 -1.82 7.15 19.42
CA GLY A 112 -1.15 6.06 20.15
C GLY A 112 -0.68 4.91 19.25
N ILE A 113 -0.29 5.20 18.02
CA ILE A 113 0.19 4.20 17.04
C ILE A 113 1.58 3.71 17.44
N LYS A 114 1.74 2.39 17.69
CA LYS A 114 2.99 1.79 18.18
C LYS A 114 3.40 0.51 17.45
N ASN A 115 2.44 -0.20 16.84
CA ASN A 115 2.64 -1.54 16.29
C ASN A 115 2.85 -1.56 14.77
N LEU A 116 3.05 -0.41 14.16
CA LEU A 116 3.31 -0.26 12.73
C LEU A 116 4.22 0.94 12.49
N LYS A 117 4.81 0.98 11.29
CA LYS A 117 5.55 2.15 10.82
C LYS A 117 4.68 3.01 9.92
N VAL A 118 4.95 4.31 9.89
CA VAL A 118 4.40 5.20 8.88
C VAL A 118 5.52 5.68 7.96
N GLY A 119 5.26 5.72 6.67
CA GLY A 119 6.23 6.09 5.66
C GLY A 119 5.66 7.11 4.67
N SER A 120 6.39 8.19 4.49
CA SER A 120 6.02 9.24 3.55
C SER A 120 6.67 9.02 2.18
N ASP A 121 5.84 9.03 1.14
CA ASP A 121 6.24 8.94 -0.27
C ASP A 121 6.31 10.34 -0.92
N PHE A 122 6.44 11.42 -0.11
CA PHE A 122 6.31 12.80 -0.58
C PHE A 122 7.41 13.26 -1.53
N ARG A 123 8.65 12.72 -1.39
CA ARG A 123 9.81 13.17 -2.17
C ARG A 123 9.71 12.80 -3.64
N ALA A 124 9.71 11.51 -3.92
CA ALA A 124 9.80 10.98 -5.28
C ALA A 124 8.50 10.35 -5.78
N LYS A 125 7.53 10.10 -4.89
CA LYS A 125 6.31 9.35 -5.17
C LYS A 125 6.60 7.96 -5.78
N GLU A 126 7.74 7.40 -5.40
CA GLU A 126 8.28 6.17 -5.99
C GLU A 126 7.40 4.96 -5.65
N PHE A 127 6.86 4.94 -4.41
CA PHE A 127 5.91 3.89 -4.03
C PHE A 127 4.64 3.95 -4.88
N GLY A 128 4.05 5.12 -5.00
CA GLY A 128 2.85 5.30 -5.80
C GLY A 128 3.03 4.91 -7.26
N GLU A 129 4.18 5.26 -7.85
CA GLU A 129 4.57 4.92 -9.22
C GLU A 129 4.77 3.41 -9.41
N LYS A 130 5.59 2.78 -8.57
CA LYS A 130 5.97 1.36 -8.70
C LYS A 130 4.86 0.39 -8.30
N TYR A 131 3.90 0.81 -7.47
CA TYR A 131 2.77 -0.01 -7.05
C TYR A 131 1.46 0.33 -7.77
N GLY A 132 1.48 1.34 -8.66
CA GLY A 132 0.35 1.71 -9.51
C GLY A 132 -0.84 2.28 -8.74
N VAL A 133 -0.61 3.02 -7.68
CA VAL A 133 -1.65 3.49 -6.76
C VAL A 133 -1.78 5.02 -6.69
N ILE A 134 -1.13 5.77 -7.59
CA ILE A 134 -1.31 7.23 -7.65
C ILE A 134 -2.68 7.55 -8.25
N ILE A 135 -3.45 8.37 -7.57
CA ILE A 135 -4.69 8.95 -8.09
C ILE A 135 -4.34 9.93 -9.21
N GLY A 136 -4.81 9.64 -10.43
CA GLY A 136 -4.40 10.34 -11.63
C GLY A 136 -5.16 11.61 -11.94
N GLU A 137 -6.37 11.76 -11.38
CA GLU A 137 -7.30 12.84 -11.71
C GLU A 137 -8.26 13.13 -10.54
N GLY A 138 -9.05 14.20 -10.66
CA GLY A 138 -10.01 14.60 -9.65
C GLY A 138 -9.40 15.36 -8.47
N PRO A 139 -10.18 15.61 -7.41
CA PRO A 139 -9.77 16.44 -6.28
C PRO A 139 -8.64 15.82 -5.43
N LEU A 140 -8.45 14.50 -5.51
CA LEU A 140 -7.40 13.77 -4.82
C LEU A 140 -6.20 13.45 -5.71
N ALA A 141 -6.11 14.05 -6.90
CA ALA A 141 -5.00 13.81 -7.83
C ALA A 141 -3.62 14.02 -7.18
N GLY A 142 -2.73 13.05 -7.38
CA GLY A 142 -1.38 13.07 -6.80
C GLY A 142 -1.27 12.45 -5.41
N LEU A 143 -2.38 12.11 -4.75
CA LEU A 143 -2.39 11.28 -3.53
C LEU A 143 -2.34 9.80 -3.90
N LEU A 144 -2.10 8.95 -2.90
CA LEU A 144 -2.22 7.51 -3.05
C LEU A 144 -3.70 7.07 -2.93
N SER A 145 -4.08 6.08 -3.73
CA SER A 145 -5.35 5.39 -3.55
C SER A 145 -5.28 4.46 -2.34
N ARG A 146 -6.45 4.04 -1.86
CA ARG A 146 -6.51 3.04 -0.79
C ARG A 146 -6.23 1.66 -1.35
N ALA A 147 -5.13 1.07 -0.87
CA ALA A 147 -4.72 -0.27 -1.28
C ALA A 147 -3.95 -1.00 -0.18
N VAL A 148 -4.05 -2.33 -0.15
CA VAL A 148 -3.29 -3.19 0.76
C VAL A 148 -2.54 -4.25 -0.06
N PHE A 149 -1.26 -4.39 0.21
CA PHE A 149 -0.42 -5.44 -0.35
C PHE A 149 0.14 -6.29 0.78
N VAL A 150 0.09 -7.61 0.64
CA VAL A 150 0.80 -8.54 1.53
C VAL A 150 1.93 -9.17 0.74
N ILE A 151 3.12 -9.08 1.29
CA ILE A 151 4.36 -9.56 0.68
C ILE A 151 4.93 -10.62 1.59
N LYS A 152 5.36 -11.73 1.02
CA LYS A 152 6.10 -12.79 1.72
C LYS A 152 7.38 -13.07 0.96
N ASP A 153 8.51 -12.92 1.65
CA ASP A 153 9.85 -13.17 1.08
C ASP A 153 10.08 -12.47 -0.27
N GLY A 154 9.63 -11.20 -0.35
CA GLY A 154 9.75 -10.36 -1.53
C GLY A 154 8.72 -10.62 -2.63
N VAL A 155 7.79 -11.57 -2.46
CA VAL A 155 6.73 -11.87 -3.44
C VAL A 155 5.37 -11.39 -2.94
N VAL A 156 4.60 -10.73 -3.80
CA VAL A 156 3.23 -10.28 -3.49
C VAL A 156 2.31 -11.49 -3.43
N ILE A 157 1.75 -11.78 -2.26
CA ILE A 157 0.81 -12.90 -2.04
C ILE A 157 -0.65 -12.46 -1.96
N HIS A 158 -0.88 -11.16 -1.72
CA HIS A 158 -2.22 -10.57 -1.73
C HIS A 158 -2.15 -9.12 -2.18
N LYS A 159 -3.16 -8.71 -2.96
CA LYS A 159 -3.34 -7.34 -3.41
C LYS A 159 -4.81 -6.98 -3.30
N GLN A 160 -5.11 -5.89 -2.65
CA GLN A 160 -6.45 -5.31 -2.62
C GLN A 160 -6.36 -3.82 -2.93
N ILE A 161 -6.97 -3.39 -4.02
CA ILE A 161 -7.27 -1.98 -4.29
C ILE A 161 -8.73 -1.78 -3.95
N VAL A 162 -9.03 -0.88 -3.02
CA VAL A 162 -10.39 -0.66 -2.54
C VAL A 162 -11.19 0.06 -3.63
N SER A 163 -12.36 -0.47 -3.95
CA SER A 163 -13.17 -0.04 -5.10
C SER A 163 -13.66 1.41 -4.97
N ASP A 164 -14.00 1.87 -3.77
CA ASP A 164 -14.23 3.29 -3.47
C ASP A 164 -13.21 3.75 -2.42
N ILE A 165 -12.50 4.83 -2.71
CA ILE A 165 -11.45 5.37 -1.83
C ILE A 165 -12.02 5.75 -0.44
N ALA A 166 -13.32 6.02 -0.36
CA ALA A 166 -14.01 6.34 0.88
C ALA A 166 -14.34 5.12 1.76
N ASP A 167 -14.18 3.90 1.23
CA ASP A 167 -14.46 2.66 1.96
C ASP A 167 -13.21 2.11 2.66
N GLU A 168 -13.42 1.28 3.70
CA GLU A 168 -12.34 0.54 4.36
C GLU A 168 -11.96 -0.73 3.56
N PRO A 169 -10.70 -1.24 3.71
CA PRO A 169 -10.32 -2.51 3.10
C PRO A 169 -10.96 -3.71 3.83
N ASN A 170 -10.96 -4.87 3.17
CA ASN A 170 -11.33 -6.13 3.81
C ASN A 170 -10.14 -6.66 4.63
N TYR A 171 -10.15 -6.38 5.92
CA TYR A 171 -9.09 -6.80 6.86
C TYR A 171 -8.95 -8.32 6.96
N ASP A 172 -10.06 -9.06 6.94
CA ASP A 172 -10.04 -10.52 7.10
C ASP A 172 -9.35 -11.17 5.89
N ALA A 173 -9.61 -10.70 4.67
CA ALA A 173 -8.92 -11.17 3.47
C ALA A 173 -7.41 -10.96 3.54
N VAL A 174 -6.95 -9.83 4.10
CA VAL A 174 -5.52 -9.55 4.30
C VAL A 174 -4.88 -10.56 5.25
N PHE A 175 -5.50 -10.79 6.42
CA PHE A 175 -4.93 -11.71 7.42
C PHE A 175 -5.10 -13.19 7.03
N ASP A 176 -6.13 -13.56 6.27
CA ASP A 176 -6.32 -14.91 5.77
C ASP A 176 -5.29 -15.27 4.68
N ALA A 177 -4.90 -14.32 3.84
CA ALA A 177 -3.80 -14.51 2.91
C ALA A 177 -2.48 -14.84 3.63
N ILE A 178 -2.22 -14.21 4.78
CA ILE A 178 -1.05 -14.51 5.62
C ILE A 178 -1.12 -15.92 6.20
N LYS A 179 -2.27 -16.31 6.77
CA LYS A 179 -2.47 -17.66 7.33
C LYS A 179 -2.29 -18.74 6.26
N SER A 180 -2.89 -18.54 5.09
CA SER A 180 -2.80 -19.46 3.96
C SER A 180 -1.38 -19.63 3.44
N SER A 181 -0.56 -18.57 3.50
CA SER A 181 0.84 -18.61 3.07
C SER A 181 1.77 -19.26 4.10
N GLY A 182 1.35 -19.34 5.37
CA GLY A 182 2.06 -19.99 6.48
C GLY A 182 1.76 -21.47 6.65
N GLY A 183 0.88 -22.05 5.84
CA GLY A 183 0.51 -23.47 5.86
C GLY A 183 1.73 -24.35 5.59
N CYS A 184 2.42 -24.70 6.68
CA CYS A 184 3.39 -25.76 6.72
C CYS A 184 2.63 -27.07 6.43
N SER A 185 3.03 -27.79 5.41
CA SER A 185 2.70 -29.18 5.22
C SER A 185 3.19 -29.96 6.43
N CYS A 186 2.36 -30.18 7.44
CA CYS A 186 2.51 -31.33 8.29
C CYS A 186 2.15 -32.53 7.44
N GLY A 187 3.15 -33.11 6.78
CA GLY A 187 3.08 -34.45 6.27
C GLY A 187 2.80 -35.38 7.44
N CYS A 188 1.58 -35.88 7.51
CA CYS A 188 1.29 -37.11 8.27
C CYS A 188 2.00 -38.25 7.54
N MET A 189 3.01 -38.79 8.17
CA MET A 189 3.33 -40.21 8.02
C MET A 189 2.55 -41.00 9.07
#